data_f89e7aba22fa56824a73e3317be6744d
#
_entry.id   f89e7aba22fa56824a73e3317be6744d
#
_cell.length_a   1.000
_cell.length_b   1.000
_cell.length_c   1.000
_cell.angle_alpha   90.00
_cell.angle_beta   90.00
_cell.angle_gamma   90.00
#
_symmetry.space_group_name_H-M   'P 1'
#
loop_
_entity.id
_entity.type
_entity.pdbx_description
1 polymer ?
#
loop_
_entity_poly.entity_id
_entity_poly.type
_entity_poly.pdbx_seq_one_letter_code
_entity_poly.pdbx_strand_id
1 'polypeptide(L)'
;ACWQCGFEGNAPQGAFCAQCGAALQKRPQVRLLQVGQSASRPSVPPGAELSEPLEHEGQVYFLVSEPPAASEPPGRDLRLVAGHRSDTGRVRELDEDSLLVITVAPSYEARTAPVLGLFAVADGMGGHEGGEVASKLALQVLSEHVLRGIVLPELAGQTAPDEGLLARLQAGVTAANDAVYLARQKRGNDMGTTLTAVLVRDARLCLAHVGDCRAYRWNAEGLEQLTTDHSVVASMIANGQAAPDEIYSHPHRSIIYRSIGDKPAVEVDGRVLPLAAGDRLIVCSDGLWEMVRNEGIADVMLQEADPQAACDLLVKHANLAGGEDNISIVIVAVAAL
;
A
#
# COMPACT_ATOMS: atom_id res chain seq x y z
N ALA A 1 26.48 -16.35 -17.38
CA ALA A 1 25.29 -17.18 -17.71
C ALA A 1 24.28 -17.11 -16.58
N CYS A 2 23.00 -17.17 -16.87
CA CYS A 2 21.95 -17.29 -15.87
C CYS A 2 21.93 -18.70 -15.27
N TRP A 3 21.93 -18.82 -13.96
CA TRP A 3 21.93 -20.10 -13.26
C TRP A 3 20.66 -20.92 -13.49
N GLN A 4 19.53 -20.27 -13.83
CA GLN A 4 18.23 -20.92 -14.02
C GLN A 4 17.98 -21.37 -15.45
N CYS A 5 18.34 -20.58 -16.47
CA CYS A 5 18.05 -20.91 -17.88
C CYS A 5 19.29 -21.00 -18.79
N GLY A 6 20.49 -20.81 -18.27
CA GLY A 6 21.75 -20.88 -19.03
C GLY A 6 22.03 -19.70 -19.96
N PHE A 7 21.17 -18.66 -20.02
CA PHE A 7 21.34 -17.53 -20.94
C PHE A 7 22.62 -16.73 -20.64
N GLU A 8 23.47 -16.52 -21.63
CA GLU A 8 24.78 -15.87 -21.49
C GLU A 8 24.78 -14.38 -21.87
N GLY A 9 23.70 -13.89 -22.52
CA GLY A 9 23.58 -12.50 -23.01
C GLY A 9 23.17 -11.45 -21.98
N ASN A 10 23.29 -11.74 -20.66
CA ASN A 10 22.95 -10.79 -19.62
C ASN A 10 23.96 -9.65 -19.51
N ALA A 11 23.47 -8.42 -19.32
CA ALA A 11 24.35 -7.27 -19.09
C ALA A 11 25.26 -7.51 -17.86
N PRO A 12 26.51 -7.05 -17.84
CA PRO A 12 27.44 -7.28 -16.73
C PRO A 12 26.97 -6.78 -15.36
N GLN A 13 26.07 -5.80 -15.35
CA GLN A 13 25.49 -5.18 -14.16
C GLN A 13 23.98 -5.46 -14.03
N GLY A 14 23.41 -6.32 -14.88
CA GLY A 14 21.99 -6.67 -14.83
C GLY A 14 21.65 -7.40 -13.52
N ALA A 15 20.64 -6.91 -12.80
CA ALA A 15 20.15 -7.56 -11.57
C ALA A 15 19.30 -8.81 -11.88
N PHE A 16 18.74 -8.89 -13.11
CA PHE A 16 17.84 -9.96 -13.54
C PHE A 16 18.23 -10.49 -14.90
N CYS A 17 17.91 -11.76 -15.16
CA CYS A 17 18.13 -12.38 -16.46
C CYS A 17 17.18 -11.81 -17.50
N ALA A 18 17.72 -11.32 -18.61
CA ALA A 18 16.95 -10.74 -19.71
C ALA A 18 16.00 -11.75 -20.41
N GLN A 19 16.25 -13.08 -20.25
CA GLN A 19 15.46 -14.11 -20.90
C GLN A 19 14.36 -14.70 -20.00
N CYS A 20 14.62 -14.92 -18.69
CA CYS A 20 13.68 -15.62 -17.82
C CYS A 20 13.26 -14.79 -16.59
N GLY A 21 13.74 -13.55 -16.44
CA GLY A 21 13.42 -12.67 -15.30
C GLY A 21 14.01 -13.12 -13.96
N ALA A 22 14.75 -14.23 -13.89
CA ALA A 22 15.36 -14.69 -12.64
C ALA A 22 16.43 -13.70 -12.15
N ALA A 23 16.42 -13.42 -10.85
CA ALA A 23 17.47 -12.61 -10.23
C ALA A 23 18.85 -13.23 -10.48
N LEU A 24 19.76 -12.46 -11.03
CA LEU A 24 21.16 -12.85 -11.23
C LEU A 24 21.89 -12.66 -9.91
N GLN A 25 21.68 -13.59 -8.97
CA GLN A 25 22.31 -13.54 -7.66
C GLN A 25 23.84 -13.51 -7.79
N LYS A 26 24.50 -12.67 -7.02
CA LYS A 26 25.94 -12.75 -6.81
C LYS A 26 26.24 -14.16 -6.31
N ARG A 27 27.23 -14.82 -6.92
CA ARG A 27 27.69 -16.15 -6.46
C ARG A 27 27.96 -16.08 -4.96
N PRO A 28 27.62 -17.14 -4.18
CA PRO A 28 27.99 -17.19 -2.77
C PRO A 28 29.50 -16.93 -2.63
N GLN A 29 29.87 -16.08 -1.68
CA GLN A 29 31.29 -15.84 -1.42
C GLN A 29 31.84 -17.09 -0.75
N VAL A 30 32.77 -17.77 -1.43
CA VAL A 30 33.45 -18.92 -0.90
C VAL A 30 34.78 -18.43 -0.31
N ARG A 31 34.95 -18.61 1.00
CA ARG A 31 36.22 -18.34 1.69
C ARG A 31 36.91 -19.64 2.01
N LEU A 32 38.21 -19.68 1.79
CA LEU A 32 39.07 -20.76 2.26
C LEU A 32 39.44 -20.49 3.73
N LEU A 33 39.04 -21.36 4.62
CA LEU A 33 39.39 -21.27 6.05
C LEU A 33 40.49 -22.29 6.34
N GLN A 34 41.68 -21.83 6.71
CA GLN A 34 42.79 -22.68 7.11
C GLN A 34 42.66 -23.00 8.59
N VAL A 35 42.55 -24.27 8.93
CA VAL A 35 42.55 -24.76 10.31
C VAL A 35 43.85 -25.48 10.54
N GLY A 36 44.58 -25.08 11.56
CA GLY A 36 45.91 -25.73 11.88
C GLY A 36 45.76 -27.22 12.19
N GLN A 37 46.86 -27.91 12.40
CA GLN A 37 47.02 -29.39 12.51
C GLN A 37 46.13 -30.13 13.53
N SER A 38 45.25 -29.47 14.26
CA SER A 38 44.29 -30.08 15.19
C SER A 38 42.87 -29.92 14.67
N ALA A 39 42.30 -31.03 14.23
CA ALA A 39 41.04 -31.15 13.50
C ALA A 39 39.76 -30.95 14.37
N SER A 40 39.57 -29.79 14.94
CA SER A 40 38.23 -29.40 15.41
C SER A 40 37.52 -28.62 14.33
N ARG A 41 36.31 -29.06 13.93
CA ARG A 41 35.46 -28.39 12.92
C ARG A 41 35.22 -26.94 13.35
N PRO A 42 35.57 -25.93 12.52
CA PRO A 42 35.41 -24.54 12.89
C PRO A 42 33.91 -24.18 13.06
N SER A 43 33.61 -23.30 13.99
CA SER A 43 32.27 -22.73 14.11
C SER A 43 32.05 -21.71 13.01
N VAL A 44 30.95 -21.82 12.28
CA VAL A 44 30.53 -20.88 11.20
C VAL A 44 29.28 -20.13 11.61
N PRO A 45 29.06 -18.93 11.02
CA PRO A 45 27.85 -18.17 11.25
C PRO A 45 26.56 -18.95 10.88
N PRO A 46 25.41 -18.62 11.47
CA PRO A 46 24.14 -19.25 11.11
C PRO A 46 23.84 -19.09 9.61
N GLY A 47 23.56 -20.23 8.94
CA GLY A 47 23.24 -20.26 7.51
C GLY A 47 24.44 -20.48 6.57
N ALA A 48 25.69 -20.50 7.07
CA ALA A 48 26.85 -20.87 6.29
C ALA A 48 27.04 -22.39 6.25
N GLU A 49 27.43 -22.92 5.08
CA GLU A 49 27.74 -24.34 4.88
C GLU A 49 29.23 -24.55 4.86
N LEU A 50 29.70 -25.59 5.55
CA LEU A 50 31.09 -26.05 5.51
C LEU A 50 31.22 -27.25 4.56
N SER A 51 32.23 -27.21 3.68
CA SER A 51 32.59 -28.37 2.90
C SER A 51 33.12 -29.51 3.77
N GLU A 52 33.32 -30.70 3.17
CA GLU A 52 34.21 -31.70 3.72
C GLU A 52 35.64 -31.13 3.83
N PRO A 53 36.43 -31.58 4.79
CA PRO A 53 37.79 -31.12 4.96
C PRO A 53 38.64 -31.47 3.73
N LEU A 54 39.42 -30.49 3.27
CA LEU A 54 40.41 -30.66 2.20
C LEU A 54 41.80 -30.65 2.82
N GLU A 55 42.57 -31.73 2.62
CA GLU A 55 43.97 -31.81 3.11
C GLU A 55 44.92 -31.46 1.97
N HIS A 56 45.82 -30.52 2.22
CA HIS A 56 46.89 -30.17 1.31
C HIS A 56 48.14 -29.80 2.10
N GLU A 57 49.29 -30.43 1.78
CA GLU A 57 50.58 -30.21 2.44
C GLU A 57 50.55 -30.31 3.98
N GLY A 58 49.75 -31.24 4.53
CA GLY A 58 49.63 -31.44 5.98
C GLY A 58 48.79 -30.36 6.70
N GLN A 59 48.09 -29.57 5.96
CA GLN A 59 47.15 -28.55 6.46
C GLN A 59 45.72 -28.91 6.08
N VAL A 60 44.77 -28.63 6.98
CA VAL A 60 43.34 -28.88 6.76
C VAL A 60 42.62 -27.57 6.40
N TYR A 61 41.90 -27.58 5.32
CA TYR A 61 41.13 -26.44 4.80
C TYR A 61 39.66 -26.81 4.72
N PHE A 62 38.81 -25.83 4.97
CA PHE A 62 37.38 -25.91 4.72
C PHE A 62 36.97 -24.80 3.76
N LEU A 63 36.10 -25.12 2.81
CA LEU A 63 35.40 -24.12 2.04
C LEU A 63 34.14 -23.70 2.84
N VAL A 64 34.09 -22.44 3.21
CA VAL A 64 32.88 -21.83 3.84
C VAL A 64 32.13 -21.15 2.74
N SER A 65 30.96 -21.68 2.38
CA SER A 65 30.01 -20.97 1.54
C SER A 65 29.08 -20.18 2.45
N GLU A 66 29.33 -18.88 2.54
CA GLU A 66 28.39 -17.96 3.19
C GLU A 66 27.20 -17.77 2.23
N PRO A 67 25.93 -17.84 2.73
CA PRO A 67 24.81 -17.38 1.94
C PRO A 67 25.13 -15.94 1.49
N PRO A 68 24.74 -15.55 0.28
CA PRO A 68 24.91 -14.16 -0.14
C PRO A 68 24.38 -13.30 1.01
N ALA A 69 25.20 -12.35 1.48
CA ALA A 69 24.78 -11.40 2.52
C ALA A 69 23.37 -10.98 2.16
N ALA A 70 22.43 -11.17 3.10
CA ALA A 70 21.03 -10.85 2.84
C ALA A 70 21.04 -9.49 2.15
N SER A 71 20.65 -9.46 0.87
CA SER A 71 20.56 -8.22 0.13
C SER A 71 19.74 -7.32 1.02
N GLU A 72 20.25 -6.14 1.35
CA GLU A 72 19.45 -5.15 2.06
C GLU A 72 18.06 -5.19 1.45
N PRO A 73 16.99 -5.26 2.26
CA PRO A 73 15.66 -5.41 1.73
C PRO A 73 15.48 -4.32 0.66
N PRO A 74 15.04 -4.67 -0.56
CA PRO A 74 14.81 -3.70 -1.60
C PRO A 74 13.83 -2.67 -1.03
N GLY A 75 14.21 -1.40 -0.91
CA GLY A 75 13.29 -0.38 -0.44
C GLY A 75 13.87 0.79 0.35
N ARG A 76 15.16 0.79 0.69
CA ARG A 76 15.78 1.95 1.38
C ARG A 76 16.01 3.17 0.49
N ASP A 77 15.84 3.03 -0.81
CA ASP A 77 16.08 4.07 -1.80
C ASP A 77 14.79 4.46 -2.55
N LEU A 78 13.66 4.43 -1.85
CA LEU A 78 12.37 4.86 -2.41
C LEU A 78 11.99 6.26 -1.90
N ARG A 79 11.29 7.00 -2.74
CA ARG A 79 10.67 8.28 -2.44
C ARG A 79 9.20 8.23 -2.82
N LEU A 80 8.34 8.77 -1.97
CA LEU A 80 6.92 8.95 -2.26
C LEU A 80 6.66 10.38 -2.71
N VAL A 81 5.98 10.52 -3.85
CA VAL A 81 5.49 11.80 -4.35
C VAL A 81 3.97 11.70 -4.43
N ALA A 82 3.26 12.51 -3.66
CA ALA A 82 1.82 12.46 -3.58
C ALA A 82 1.17 13.69 -4.23
N GLY A 83 0.11 13.45 -4.99
CA GLY A 83 -0.86 14.44 -5.43
C GLY A 83 -2.23 14.12 -4.81
N HIS A 84 -3.07 15.13 -4.63
CA HIS A 84 -4.41 14.93 -4.09
C HIS A 84 -5.37 16.02 -4.54
N ARG A 85 -6.66 15.67 -4.60
CA ARG A 85 -7.73 16.60 -4.90
C ARG A 85 -9.02 16.16 -4.22
N SER A 86 -9.79 17.12 -3.69
CA SER A 86 -11.19 16.97 -3.34
C SER A 86 -12.01 18.01 -4.07
N ASP A 87 -13.23 17.67 -4.48
CA ASP A 87 -14.15 18.54 -5.23
C ASP A 87 -15.60 18.13 -4.89
N THR A 88 -16.45 19.09 -4.63
CA THR A 88 -17.86 18.86 -4.27
C THR A 88 -18.66 18.16 -5.37
N GLY A 89 -18.15 18.14 -6.61
CA GLY A 89 -18.88 17.69 -7.77
C GLY A 89 -19.77 18.78 -8.35
N ARG A 90 -20.78 18.38 -9.15
CA ARG A 90 -21.70 19.30 -9.83
C ARG A 90 -23.10 19.32 -9.24
N VAL A 91 -23.44 18.31 -8.45
CA VAL A 91 -24.79 18.06 -7.96
C VAL A 91 -24.90 18.30 -6.46
N ARG A 92 -23.89 17.93 -5.69
CA ARG A 92 -23.88 18.11 -4.24
C ARG A 92 -23.59 19.57 -3.86
N GLU A 93 -24.17 20.03 -2.76
CA GLU A 93 -23.95 21.38 -2.21
C GLU A 93 -22.82 21.37 -1.17
N LEU A 94 -22.60 20.24 -0.50
CA LEU A 94 -21.60 20.05 0.55
C LEU A 94 -20.63 18.94 0.15
N ASP A 95 -19.35 19.11 0.50
CA ASP A 95 -18.34 18.07 0.40
C ASP A 95 -18.31 17.28 1.71
N GLU A 96 -18.83 16.05 1.70
CA GLU A 96 -18.85 15.13 2.83
C GLU A 96 -17.64 14.19 2.81
N ASP A 97 -16.86 14.22 1.73
CA ASP A 97 -15.59 13.50 1.64
C ASP A 97 -14.51 14.12 2.52
N SER A 98 -13.58 13.33 2.91
CA SER A 98 -12.33 13.75 3.55
C SER A 98 -11.16 12.92 3.04
N LEU A 99 -10.01 13.55 2.86
CA LEU A 99 -8.77 12.86 2.47
C LEU A 99 -7.61 13.22 3.40
N LEU A 100 -6.63 12.32 3.47
CA LEU A 100 -5.43 12.47 4.29
C LEU A 100 -4.20 12.09 3.50
N VAL A 101 -3.18 12.96 3.52
CA VAL A 101 -1.86 12.72 2.95
C VAL A 101 -0.81 13.06 4.01
N ILE A 102 -0.06 12.05 4.46
CA ILE A 102 1.08 12.22 5.36
C ILE A 102 2.27 11.50 4.74
N THR A 103 3.37 12.21 4.51
CA THR A 103 4.65 11.65 4.08
C THR A 103 5.73 12.05 5.07
N VAL A 104 6.55 11.10 5.48
CA VAL A 104 7.66 11.32 6.41
C VAL A 104 8.90 10.70 5.80
N ALA A 105 9.90 11.53 5.55
CA ALA A 105 11.19 11.11 4.97
C ALA A 105 12.33 11.74 5.81
N PRO A 106 12.63 11.19 6.99
CA PRO A 106 13.68 11.73 7.83
C PRO A 106 15.06 11.35 7.27
N SER A 107 16.02 12.25 7.44
CA SER A 107 17.43 12.04 7.12
C SER A 107 18.28 12.38 8.34
N TYR A 108 18.99 11.40 8.88
CA TYR A 108 19.86 11.56 10.03
C TYR A 108 21.26 11.04 9.71
N GLU A 109 22.31 11.78 10.06
CA GLU A 109 23.73 11.33 9.99
C GLU A 109 24.11 10.73 8.63
N ALA A 110 23.65 11.31 7.52
CA ALA A 110 23.84 10.81 6.17
C ALA A 110 23.25 9.39 5.92
N ARG A 111 22.34 8.93 6.77
CA ARG A 111 21.54 7.70 6.54
C ARG A 111 20.12 8.08 6.16
N THR A 112 19.61 7.44 5.13
CA THR A 112 18.19 7.48 4.79
C THR A 112 17.42 6.65 5.81
N ALA A 113 16.50 7.28 6.53
CA ALA A 113 15.56 6.55 7.36
C ALA A 113 14.44 5.96 6.49
N PRO A 114 13.66 4.99 7.03
CA PRO A 114 12.54 4.40 6.30
C PRO A 114 11.59 5.46 5.76
N VAL A 115 11.16 5.31 4.51
CA VAL A 115 10.12 6.15 3.94
C VAL A 115 8.77 5.70 4.49
N LEU A 116 8.06 6.63 5.13
CA LEU A 116 6.74 6.39 5.69
C LEU A 116 5.71 7.27 4.98
N GLY A 117 4.56 6.69 4.62
CA GLY A 117 3.42 7.41 4.08
C GLY A 117 2.11 6.85 4.59
N LEU A 118 1.17 7.72 4.98
CA LEU A 118 -0.22 7.37 5.26
C LEU A 118 -1.12 8.18 4.33
N PHE A 119 -1.94 7.47 3.55
CA PHE A 119 -2.86 8.02 2.58
C PHE A 119 -4.23 7.42 2.83
N ALA A 120 -5.26 8.27 2.91
CA ALA A 120 -6.60 7.76 3.16
C ALA A 120 -7.66 8.65 2.52
N VAL A 121 -8.79 8.03 2.16
CA VAL A 121 -10.03 8.67 1.74
C VAL A 121 -11.16 8.09 2.57
N ALA A 122 -12.07 8.97 2.98
CA ALA A 122 -13.27 8.66 3.73
C ALA A 122 -14.44 9.42 3.10
N ASP A 123 -15.43 8.69 2.61
CA ASP A 123 -16.65 9.21 2.04
C ASP A 123 -17.72 9.24 3.13
N GLY A 124 -18.17 10.44 3.46
CA GLY A 124 -19.13 10.68 4.53
C GLY A 124 -20.56 10.49 4.07
N MET A 125 -21.34 9.80 4.89
CA MET A 125 -22.76 9.56 4.65
C MET A 125 -23.60 9.94 5.86
N GLY A 126 -24.84 10.38 5.61
CA GLY A 126 -25.80 10.72 6.64
C GLY A 126 -26.62 11.95 6.25
N GLY A 127 -27.94 11.93 6.51
CA GLY A 127 -28.79 13.09 6.26
C GLY A 127 -28.47 14.23 7.21
N HIS A 128 -28.52 15.50 6.71
CA HIS A 128 -28.44 16.73 7.52
C HIS A 128 -27.20 16.84 8.45
N GLU A 129 -26.08 17.34 7.93
CA GLU A 129 -24.89 17.72 8.69
C GLU A 129 -24.20 16.58 9.48
N GLY A 130 -23.96 15.44 8.84
CA GLY A 130 -23.38 14.30 9.54
C GLY A 130 -22.20 13.65 8.82
N GLY A 131 -22.26 13.54 7.50
CA GLY A 131 -21.26 12.85 6.69
C GLY A 131 -19.88 13.51 6.80
N GLU A 132 -19.80 14.84 6.65
CA GLU A 132 -18.57 15.62 6.76
C GLU A 132 -17.92 15.55 8.15
N VAL A 133 -18.76 15.37 9.19
CA VAL A 133 -18.25 15.18 10.55
C VAL A 133 -17.71 13.76 10.73
N ALA A 134 -18.40 12.77 10.18
CA ALA A 134 -18.01 11.37 10.30
C ALA A 134 -16.68 11.10 9.56
N SER A 135 -16.56 11.53 8.31
CA SER A 135 -15.36 11.36 7.49
C SER A 135 -14.15 12.05 8.10
N LYS A 136 -14.31 13.31 8.53
CA LYS A 136 -13.26 14.07 9.21
C LYS A 136 -12.84 13.42 10.52
N LEU A 137 -13.79 13.01 11.37
CA LEU A 137 -13.50 12.37 12.66
C LEU A 137 -12.76 11.04 12.46
N ALA A 138 -13.18 10.24 11.49
CA ALA A 138 -12.51 8.98 11.16
C ALA A 138 -11.05 9.18 10.78
N LEU A 139 -10.74 10.15 9.90
CA LEU A 139 -9.37 10.47 9.52
C LEU A 139 -8.54 11.06 10.66
N GLN A 140 -9.14 11.89 11.52
CA GLN A 140 -8.45 12.42 12.71
C GLN A 140 -7.99 11.30 13.64
N VAL A 141 -8.89 10.36 13.99
CA VAL A 141 -8.58 9.26 14.90
C VAL A 141 -7.59 8.29 14.25
N LEU A 142 -7.78 7.94 12.98
CA LEU A 142 -6.83 7.11 12.24
C LEU A 142 -5.43 7.73 12.24
N SER A 143 -5.32 9.02 11.90
CA SER A 143 -4.02 9.72 11.84
C SER A 143 -3.34 9.76 13.21
N GLU A 144 -4.07 10.07 14.28
CA GLU A 144 -3.51 10.06 15.64
C GLU A 144 -3.00 8.67 16.02
N HIS A 145 -3.77 7.61 15.72
CA HIS A 145 -3.40 6.23 16.02
C HIS A 145 -2.11 5.82 15.29
N VAL A 146 -2.02 6.10 13.98
CA VAL A 146 -0.85 5.76 13.16
C VAL A 146 0.36 6.60 13.54
N LEU A 147 0.19 7.91 13.75
CA LEU A 147 1.30 8.79 14.17
C LEU A 147 1.88 8.32 15.50
N ARG A 148 1.07 8.06 16.51
CA ARG A 148 1.54 7.63 17.84
C ARG A 148 2.05 6.19 17.85
N GLY A 149 1.37 5.29 17.14
CA GLY A 149 1.66 3.86 17.20
C GLY A 149 2.73 3.39 16.21
N ILE A 150 3.01 4.15 15.14
CA ILE A 150 3.92 3.74 14.07
C ILE A 150 4.97 4.85 13.81
N VAL A 151 4.54 6.05 13.42
CA VAL A 151 5.46 7.09 12.92
C VAL A 151 6.42 7.58 14.00
N LEU A 152 5.92 7.98 15.17
CA LEU A 152 6.77 8.50 16.25
C LEU A 152 7.74 7.44 16.80
N PRO A 153 7.36 6.17 17.01
CA PRO A 153 8.31 5.12 17.36
C PRO A 153 9.40 4.92 16.31
N GLU A 154 9.06 4.90 15.01
CA GLU A 154 10.05 4.78 13.93
C GLU A 154 11.06 5.95 13.95
N LEU A 155 10.58 7.19 14.12
CA LEU A 155 11.43 8.37 14.24
C LEU A 155 12.33 8.33 15.49
N ALA A 156 11.90 7.63 16.54
CA ALA A 156 12.70 7.38 17.74
C ALA A 156 13.64 6.17 17.61
N GLY A 157 13.75 5.55 16.41
CA GLY A 157 14.58 4.38 16.17
C GLY A 157 14.02 3.06 16.72
N GLN A 158 12.75 3.05 17.09
CA GLN A 158 12.03 1.87 17.61
C GLN A 158 11.25 1.21 16.46
N THR A 159 11.96 0.58 15.54
CA THR A 159 11.34 -0.04 14.36
C THR A 159 10.42 -1.17 14.77
N ALA A 160 9.13 -1.03 14.46
CA ALA A 160 8.16 -2.11 14.65
C ALA A 160 8.40 -3.25 13.65
N PRO A 161 8.22 -4.52 14.07
CA PRO A 161 8.26 -5.64 13.13
C PRO A 161 7.22 -5.45 12.01
N ASP A 162 7.59 -5.80 10.79
CA ASP A 162 6.72 -5.71 9.60
C ASP A 162 5.39 -6.45 9.78
N GLU A 163 5.43 -7.59 10.46
CA GLU A 163 4.27 -8.46 10.71
C GLU A 163 3.16 -7.77 11.54
N GLY A 164 3.48 -6.71 12.27
CA GLY A 164 2.51 -5.97 13.09
C GLY A 164 1.92 -4.71 12.44
N LEU A 165 2.42 -4.26 11.28
CA LEU A 165 2.00 -3.00 10.69
C LEU A 165 0.54 -3.00 10.24
N LEU A 166 0.11 -4.06 9.54
CA LEU A 166 -1.28 -4.19 9.12
C LEU A 166 -2.23 -4.21 10.33
N ALA A 167 -1.92 -4.99 11.34
CA ALA A 167 -2.74 -5.07 12.56
C ALA A 167 -2.86 -3.71 13.26
N ARG A 168 -1.80 -2.89 13.27
CA ARG A 168 -1.82 -1.53 13.82
C ARG A 168 -2.67 -0.59 12.96
N LEU A 169 -2.59 -0.70 11.65
CA LEU A 169 -3.44 0.09 10.74
C LEU A 169 -4.92 -0.28 10.92
N GLN A 170 -5.25 -1.58 10.97
CA GLN A 170 -6.61 -2.06 11.23
C GLN A 170 -7.12 -1.63 12.60
N ALA A 171 -6.27 -1.64 13.63
CA ALA A 171 -6.62 -1.11 14.96
C ALA A 171 -6.95 0.40 14.90
N GLY A 172 -6.24 1.17 14.07
CA GLY A 172 -6.55 2.58 13.82
C GLY A 172 -7.92 2.79 13.17
N VAL A 173 -8.28 1.94 12.19
CA VAL A 173 -9.61 1.95 11.56
C VAL A 173 -10.71 1.54 12.56
N THR A 174 -10.45 0.54 13.40
CA THR A 174 -11.37 0.14 14.48
C THR A 174 -11.58 1.29 15.47
N ALA A 175 -10.51 1.97 15.89
CA ALA A 175 -10.61 3.12 16.77
C ALA A 175 -11.41 4.27 16.13
N ALA A 176 -11.27 4.48 14.81
CA ALA A 176 -12.07 5.44 14.06
C ALA A 176 -13.56 5.04 14.08
N ASN A 177 -13.88 3.75 13.89
CA ASN A 177 -15.25 3.25 14.02
C ASN A 177 -15.85 3.57 15.39
N ASP A 178 -15.12 3.25 16.47
CA ASP A 178 -15.59 3.49 17.84
C ASP A 178 -15.91 4.98 18.07
N ALA A 179 -15.02 5.87 17.60
CA ALA A 179 -15.19 7.31 17.75
C ALA A 179 -16.40 7.83 16.98
N VAL A 180 -16.58 7.42 15.72
CA VAL A 180 -17.74 7.83 14.90
C VAL A 180 -19.03 7.25 15.46
N TYR A 181 -19.03 5.97 15.87
CA TYR A 181 -20.19 5.33 16.49
C TYR A 181 -20.65 6.06 17.76
N LEU A 182 -19.71 6.38 18.66
CA LEU A 182 -20.01 7.15 19.88
C LEU A 182 -20.52 8.57 19.56
N ALA A 183 -19.96 9.23 18.57
CA ALA A 183 -20.40 10.56 18.15
C ALA A 183 -21.81 10.51 17.55
N ARG A 184 -22.10 9.49 16.72
CA ARG A 184 -23.45 9.22 16.18
C ARG A 184 -24.49 9.04 17.30
N GLN A 185 -24.17 8.18 18.30
CA GLN A 185 -25.07 7.94 19.45
C GLN A 185 -25.33 9.23 20.24
N LYS A 186 -24.28 10.03 20.48
CA LYS A 186 -24.39 11.29 21.22
C LYS A 186 -25.21 12.35 20.47
N ARG A 187 -25.11 12.40 19.14
CA ARG A 187 -25.85 13.37 18.30
C ARG A 187 -27.28 12.89 18.00
N GLY A 188 -27.56 11.59 18.08
CA GLY A 188 -28.85 11.02 17.73
C GLY A 188 -29.18 11.09 16.25
N ASN A 189 -28.15 11.07 15.37
CA ASN A 189 -28.29 11.09 13.92
C ASN A 189 -27.81 9.75 13.29
N ASP A 190 -27.80 9.66 11.97
CA ASP A 190 -27.43 8.48 11.19
C ASP A 190 -26.07 8.60 10.52
N MET A 191 -25.20 9.52 10.96
CA MET A 191 -23.90 9.74 10.36
C MET A 191 -23.03 8.48 10.35
N GLY A 192 -22.31 8.29 9.28
CA GLY A 192 -21.34 7.24 9.07
C GLY A 192 -20.34 7.67 7.99
N THR A 193 -19.37 6.82 7.71
CA THR A 193 -18.42 7.07 6.62
C THR A 193 -17.80 5.77 6.13
N THR A 194 -17.26 5.77 4.91
CA THR A 194 -16.30 4.76 4.47
C THR A 194 -14.92 5.08 5.05
N LEU A 195 -13.97 4.18 4.93
CA LEU A 195 -12.56 4.47 5.22
C LEU A 195 -11.65 3.50 4.47
N THR A 196 -10.88 4.04 3.53
CA THR A 196 -9.82 3.30 2.83
C THR A 196 -8.49 3.96 3.12
N ALA A 197 -7.58 3.21 3.77
CA ALA A 197 -6.30 3.70 4.23
C ALA A 197 -5.15 2.85 3.72
N VAL A 198 -4.12 3.49 3.21
CA VAL A 198 -2.88 2.88 2.72
C VAL A 198 -1.72 3.42 3.54
N LEU A 199 -1.00 2.52 4.21
CA LEU A 199 0.24 2.79 4.91
C LEU A 199 1.41 2.21 4.11
N VAL A 200 2.34 3.05 3.72
CA VAL A 200 3.59 2.65 3.07
C VAL A 200 4.72 2.75 4.07
N ARG A 201 5.52 1.71 4.19
CA ARG A 201 6.81 1.69 4.88
C ARG A 201 7.84 1.00 4.01
N ASP A 202 8.84 1.75 3.57
CA ASP A 202 9.84 1.28 2.59
C ASP A 202 9.16 0.66 1.34
N ALA A 203 9.55 -0.55 0.96
CA ALA A 203 8.97 -1.29 -0.16
C ALA A 203 7.72 -2.11 0.21
N ARG A 204 6.96 -1.70 1.21
CA ARG A 204 5.78 -2.42 1.69
C ARG A 204 4.57 -1.52 1.82
N LEU A 205 3.45 -2.00 1.29
CA LEU A 205 2.13 -1.40 1.43
C LEU A 205 1.27 -2.24 2.36
N CYS A 206 0.65 -1.60 3.36
CA CYS A 206 -0.45 -2.16 4.14
C CYS A 206 -1.73 -1.39 3.77
N LEU A 207 -2.78 -2.10 3.40
CA LEU A 207 -4.10 -1.56 3.09
C LEU A 207 -5.08 -2.00 4.17
N ALA A 208 -5.91 -1.06 4.68
CA ALA A 208 -7.07 -1.33 5.51
C ALA A 208 -8.29 -0.64 4.90
N HIS A 209 -9.44 -1.36 4.83
CA HIS A 209 -10.57 -0.92 4.04
C HIS A 209 -11.91 -1.28 4.68
N VAL A 210 -12.84 -0.31 4.65
CA VAL A 210 -14.25 -0.43 5.00
C VAL A 210 -15.07 0.49 4.09
N GLY A 211 -16.04 -0.04 3.34
CA GLY A 211 -16.92 0.72 2.47
C GLY A 211 -16.73 0.38 1.00
N ASP A 212 -16.91 1.36 0.12
CA ASP A 212 -16.82 1.28 -1.33
C ASP A 212 -15.89 2.33 -1.96
N CYS A 213 -15.19 3.13 -1.16
CA CYS A 213 -13.99 3.81 -1.62
C CYS A 213 -12.97 2.79 -2.10
N ARG A 214 -12.28 3.07 -3.18
CA ARG A 214 -11.36 2.10 -3.79
C ARG A 214 -9.89 2.49 -3.63
N ALA A 215 -9.05 1.47 -3.49
CA ALA A 215 -7.61 1.59 -3.67
C ALA A 215 -7.18 0.77 -4.88
N TYR A 216 -6.27 1.34 -5.68
CA TYR A 216 -5.69 0.69 -6.86
C TYR A 216 -4.18 0.77 -6.82
N ARG A 217 -3.54 -0.18 -7.50
CA ARG A 217 -2.14 -0.10 -7.92
C ARG A 217 -2.09 -0.03 -9.43
N TRP A 218 -1.32 0.92 -9.95
CA TRP A 218 -0.98 1.01 -11.36
C TRP A 218 0.52 0.81 -11.56
N ASN A 219 0.90 -0.05 -12.49
CA ASN A 219 2.28 -0.34 -12.86
C ASN A 219 2.38 -0.86 -14.32
N ALA A 220 3.51 -1.47 -14.68
CA ALA A 220 3.71 -2.03 -16.03
C ALA A 220 2.71 -3.15 -16.41
N GLU A 221 2.06 -3.78 -15.44
CA GLU A 221 1.03 -4.81 -15.65
C GLU A 221 -0.38 -4.21 -15.85
N GLY A 222 -0.53 -2.90 -15.58
CA GLY A 222 -1.79 -2.17 -15.70
C GLY A 222 -2.38 -1.73 -14.37
N LEU A 223 -3.70 -1.49 -14.35
CA LEU A 223 -4.46 -1.07 -13.17
C LEU A 223 -5.04 -2.28 -12.45
N GLU A 224 -4.66 -2.49 -11.20
CA GLU A 224 -5.19 -3.51 -10.30
C GLU A 224 -6.01 -2.86 -9.19
N GLN A 225 -7.28 -3.23 -9.02
CA GLN A 225 -8.07 -2.87 -7.86
C GLN A 225 -7.63 -3.70 -6.64
N LEU A 226 -7.26 -3.05 -5.55
CA LEU A 226 -6.76 -3.70 -4.33
C LEU A 226 -7.87 -3.94 -3.29
N THR A 227 -8.97 -3.20 -3.35
CA THR A 227 -10.12 -3.30 -2.45
C THR A 227 -11.24 -4.14 -3.07
N THR A 228 -12.13 -4.64 -2.22
CA THR A 228 -13.42 -5.21 -2.62
C THR A 228 -14.51 -4.35 -2.03
N ASP A 229 -15.41 -3.80 -2.85
CA ASP A 229 -16.45 -2.89 -2.39
C ASP A 229 -17.43 -3.60 -1.44
N HIS A 230 -17.72 -3.01 -0.31
CA HIS A 230 -18.72 -3.49 0.64
C HIS A 230 -20.11 -2.99 0.26
N SER A 231 -20.50 -3.14 -1.03
CA SER A 231 -21.78 -2.74 -1.57
C SER A 231 -22.66 -3.94 -1.94
N VAL A 232 -23.98 -3.72 -1.98
CA VAL A 232 -24.94 -4.76 -2.35
C VAL A 232 -24.66 -5.26 -3.75
N VAL A 233 -24.36 -4.37 -4.70
CA VAL A 233 -24.11 -4.75 -6.09
C VAL A 233 -22.81 -5.52 -6.23
N ALA A 234 -21.74 -5.15 -5.56
CA ALA A 234 -20.51 -5.92 -5.55
C ALA A 234 -20.74 -7.34 -5.02
N SER A 235 -21.57 -7.51 -3.98
CA SER A 235 -21.96 -8.83 -3.47
C SER A 235 -22.78 -9.62 -4.50
N MET A 236 -23.71 -8.98 -5.22
CA MET A 236 -24.50 -9.63 -6.30
C MET A 236 -23.59 -10.10 -7.43
N ILE A 237 -22.61 -9.29 -7.86
CA ILE A 237 -21.64 -9.66 -8.89
C ILE A 237 -20.79 -10.85 -8.43
N ALA A 238 -20.26 -10.83 -7.20
CA ALA A 238 -19.48 -11.92 -6.65
C ALA A 238 -20.24 -13.25 -6.58
N ASN A 239 -21.58 -13.20 -6.39
CA ASN A 239 -22.47 -14.35 -6.37
C ASN A 239 -23.04 -14.74 -7.75
N GLY A 240 -22.63 -14.07 -8.84
CA GLY A 240 -23.12 -14.30 -10.20
C GLY A 240 -24.58 -13.88 -10.43
N GLN A 241 -25.11 -12.99 -9.59
CA GLN A 241 -26.48 -12.46 -9.66
C GLN A 241 -26.59 -11.17 -10.46
N ALA A 242 -25.46 -10.53 -10.77
CA ALA A 242 -25.36 -9.34 -11.62
C ALA A 242 -24.11 -9.42 -12.50
N ALA A 243 -24.12 -8.75 -13.64
CA ALA A 243 -22.95 -8.64 -14.50
C ALA A 243 -21.93 -7.62 -13.95
N PRO A 244 -20.60 -7.76 -14.21
CA PRO A 244 -19.59 -6.84 -13.70
C PRO A 244 -19.89 -5.36 -13.98
N ASP A 245 -20.39 -5.03 -15.18
CA ASP A 245 -20.68 -3.64 -15.58
C ASP A 245 -21.88 -3.04 -14.85
N GLU A 246 -22.72 -3.85 -14.20
CA GLU A 246 -23.86 -3.36 -13.42
C GLU A 246 -23.42 -2.62 -12.15
N ILE A 247 -22.12 -2.74 -11.75
CA ILE A 247 -21.54 -1.95 -10.67
C ILE A 247 -21.74 -0.43 -10.89
N TYR A 248 -21.77 0.02 -12.15
CA TYR A 248 -21.90 1.43 -12.52
C TYR A 248 -23.34 1.88 -12.78
N SER A 249 -24.30 0.97 -12.98
CA SER A 249 -25.65 1.30 -13.48
C SER A 249 -26.79 0.69 -12.68
N HIS A 250 -26.50 -0.20 -11.73
CA HIS A 250 -27.55 -0.86 -10.95
C HIS A 250 -28.28 0.13 -10.04
N PRO A 251 -29.64 0.03 -9.88
CA PRO A 251 -30.41 0.92 -9.01
C PRO A 251 -29.96 0.95 -7.54
N HIS A 252 -29.30 -0.12 -7.08
CA HIS A 252 -28.80 -0.25 -5.70
C HIS A 252 -27.28 -0.05 -5.59
N ARG A 253 -26.62 0.62 -6.56
CA ARG A 253 -25.17 0.80 -6.58
C ARG A 253 -24.63 1.52 -5.35
N SER A 254 -25.36 2.51 -4.84
CA SER A 254 -24.98 3.31 -3.65
C SER A 254 -25.36 2.66 -2.31
N ILE A 255 -25.85 1.41 -2.30
CA ILE A 255 -26.20 0.72 -1.05
C ILE A 255 -24.99 -0.05 -0.55
N ILE A 256 -24.37 0.46 0.50
CA ILE A 256 -23.27 -0.23 1.21
C ILE A 256 -23.82 -0.98 2.43
N TYR A 257 -23.23 -2.14 2.74
CA TYR A 257 -23.62 -2.97 3.89
C TYR A 257 -22.64 -2.94 5.04
N ARG A 258 -21.48 -2.26 4.85
CA ARG A 258 -20.43 -2.11 5.86
C ARG A 258 -19.83 -0.72 5.79
N SER A 259 -19.91 0.02 6.89
CA SER A 259 -19.40 1.38 7.03
C SER A 259 -18.86 1.63 8.44
N ILE A 260 -18.09 2.68 8.59
CA ILE A 260 -17.57 3.21 9.86
C ILE A 260 -18.69 3.95 10.61
N GLY A 261 -18.89 3.62 11.87
CA GLY A 261 -19.84 4.29 12.76
C GLY A 261 -21.28 3.75 12.71
N ASP A 262 -21.59 2.78 11.83
CA ASP A 262 -22.93 2.18 11.78
C ASP A 262 -23.17 1.19 12.94
N LYS A 263 -22.18 0.39 13.28
CA LYS A 263 -22.26 -0.63 14.31
C LYS A 263 -21.15 -0.46 15.34
N PRO A 264 -21.34 -1.00 16.58
CA PRO A 264 -20.32 -0.91 17.63
C PRO A 264 -19.05 -1.68 17.31
N ALA A 265 -19.09 -2.59 16.34
CA ALA A 265 -17.92 -3.32 15.84
C ALA A 265 -17.97 -3.38 14.32
N VAL A 266 -16.81 -3.22 13.68
CA VAL A 266 -16.63 -3.29 12.22
C VAL A 266 -15.56 -4.32 11.88
N GLU A 267 -15.80 -5.10 10.84
CA GLU A 267 -14.79 -5.95 10.23
C GLU A 267 -13.99 -5.10 9.24
N VAL A 268 -12.67 -5.09 9.40
CA VAL A 268 -11.74 -4.29 8.58
C VAL A 268 -10.99 -5.22 7.64
N ASP A 269 -11.21 -5.08 6.35
CA ASP A 269 -10.44 -5.82 5.35
C ASP A 269 -9.00 -5.32 5.33
N GLY A 270 -8.04 -6.23 5.11
CA GLY A 270 -6.63 -5.88 5.12
C GLY A 270 -5.80 -6.68 4.12
N ARG A 271 -4.84 -6.00 3.47
CA ARG A 271 -3.87 -6.61 2.56
C ARG A 271 -2.47 -6.07 2.84
N VAL A 272 -1.45 -6.90 2.61
CA VAL A 272 -0.04 -6.49 2.58
C VAL A 272 0.52 -6.84 1.22
N LEU A 273 1.17 -5.88 0.57
CA LEU A 273 1.71 -6.02 -0.78
C LEU A 273 3.13 -5.45 -0.83
N PRO A 274 4.01 -6.03 -1.65
CA PRO A 274 5.28 -5.40 -1.98
C PRO A 274 5.05 -4.18 -2.88
N LEU A 275 5.89 -3.16 -2.73
CA LEU A 275 5.98 -1.98 -3.61
C LEU A 275 7.33 -1.92 -4.29
N ALA A 276 7.33 -1.44 -5.52
CA ALA A 276 8.53 -1.19 -6.31
C ALA A 276 8.56 0.24 -6.85
N ALA A 277 9.76 0.72 -7.18
CA ALA A 277 9.88 1.96 -7.93
C ALA A 277 9.15 1.83 -9.28
N GLY A 278 8.35 2.84 -9.62
CA GLY A 278 7.48 2.83 -10.78
C GLY A 278 6.02 2.49 -10.48
N ASP A 279 5.72 1.89 -9.31
CA ASP A 279 4.34 1.70 -8.88
C ASP A 279 3.69 3.06 -8.58
N ARG A 280 2.38 3.17 -8.86
CA ARG A 280 1.53 4.27 -8.40
C ARG A 280 0.34 3.72 -7.64
N LEU A 281 0.07 4.31 -6.49
CA LEU A 281 -1.09 3.98 -5.67
C LEU A 281 -2.15 5.04 -5.88
N ILE A 282 -3.41 4.63 -5.97
CA ILE A 282 -4.56 5.51 -6.13
C ILE A 282 -5.54 5.13 -5.05
N VAL A 283 -6.04 6.12 -4.30
CA VAL A 283 -7.13 5.95 -3.33
C VAL A 283 -8.20 6.99 -3.66
N CYS A 284 -9.45 6.58 -3.84
CA CYS A 284 -10.51 7.50 -4.25
C CYS A 284 -11.88 7.10 -3.70
N SER A 285 -12.79 8.10 -3.61
CA SER A 285 -14.22 7.88 -3.34
C SER A 285 -14.97 7.40 -4.58
N ASP A 286 -16.23 7.02 -4.39
CA ASP A 286 -17.11 6.50 -5.44
C ASP A 286 -17.42 7.53 -6.51
N GLY A 287 -17.55 8.82 -6.18
CA GLY A 287 -17.76 9.89 -7.14
C GLY A 287 -16.66 10.02 -8.20
N LEU A 288 -15.47 9.45 -7.95
CA LEU A 288 -14.45 9.30 -8.99
C LEU A 288 -14.67 8.05 -9.83
N TRP A 289 -14.64 6.86 -9.21
CA TRP A 289 -14.58 5.60 -9.96
C TRP A 289 -15.90 5.24 -10.65
N GLU A 290 -17.04 5.71 -10.17
CA GLU A 290 -18.32 5.58 -10.87
C GLU A 290 -18.34 6.40 -12.16
N MET A 291 -17.81 7.62 -12.14
CA MET A 291 -17.83 8.54 -13.28
C MET A 291 -16.75 8.25 -14.31
N VAL A 292 -15.50 7.99 -13.87
CA VAL A 292 -14.36 7.84 -14.79
C VAL A 292 -14.15 6.39 -15.22
N ARG A 293 -14.57 5.43 -14.41
CA ARG A 293 -14.37 3.99 -14.57
C ARG A 293 -12.89 3.59 -14.63
N ASN A 294 -12.63 2.29 -14.55
CA ASN A 294 -11.26 1.76 -14.50
C ASN A 294 -10.44 2.09 -15.75
N GLU A 295 -11.08 2.06 -16.95
CA GLU A 295 -10.43 2.36 -18.22
C GLU A 295 -9.96 3.82 -18.28
N GLY A 296 -10.81 4.75 -17.87
CA GLY A 296 -10.44 6.17 -17.86
C GLY A 296 -9.38 6.49 -16.80
N ILE A 297 -9.39 5.80 -15.65
CA ILE A 297 -8.31 5.92 -14.66
C ILE A 297 -6.99 5.43 -15.27
N ALA A 298 -6.99 4.27 -15.92
CA ALA A 298 -5.80 3.71 -16.57
C ALA A 298 -5.26 4.62 -17.68
N ASP A 299 -6.13 5.20 -18.50
CA ASP A 299 -5.76 6.13 -19.56
C ASP A 299 -5.03 7.38 -19.02
N VAL A 300 -5.54 7.96 -17.93
CA VAL A 300 -4.87 9.10 -17.28
C VAL A 300 -3.53 8.69 -16.69
N MET A 301 -3.45 7.51 -16.04
CA MET A 301 -2.17 7.00 -15.51
C MET A 301 -1.12 6.76 -16.60
N LEU A 302 -1.51 6.44 -17.82
CA LEU A 302 -0.59 6.32 -18.96
C LEU A 302 -0.11 7.67 -19.48
N GLN A 303 -0.97 8.69 -19.48
CA GLN A 303 -0.72 9.99 -20.09
C GLN A 303 0.01 10.96 -19.16
N GLU A 304 -0.30 10.90 -17.86
CA GLU A 304 0.18 11.87 -16.88
C GLU A 304 1.10 11.22 -15.86
N ALA A 305 2.33 11.69 -15.78
CA ALA A 305 3.34 11.19 -14.86
C ALA A 305 3.31 11.89 -13.49
N ASP A 306 2.93 13.17 -13.48
CA ASP A 306 2.85 13.95 -12.23
C ASP A 306 1.59 13.58 -11.44
N PRO A 307 1.71 13.14 -10.17
CA PRO A 307 0.56 12.73 -9.38
C PRO A 307 -0.49 13.83 -9.17
N GLN A 308 -0.05 15.09 -9.02
CA GLN A 308 -0.99 16.20 -8.82
C GLN A 308 -1.77 16.51 -10.10
N ALA A 309 -1.07 16.59 -11.25
CA ALA A 309 -1.71 16.82 -12.53
C ALA A 309 -2.68 15.68 -12.89
N ALA A 310 -2.33 14.42 -12.55
CA ALA A 310 -3.21 13.27 -12.73
C ALA A 310 -4.48 13.37 -11.85
N CYS A 311 -4.36 13.80 -10.59
CA CYS A 311 -5.52 14.04 -9.72
C CYS A 311 -6.42 15.12 -10.32
N ASP A 312 -5.86 16.25 -10.73
CA ASP A 312 -6.62 17.37 -11.31
C ASP A 312 -7.34 16.95 -12.59
N LEU A 313 -6.69 16.14 -13.43
CA LEU A 313 -7.28 15.64 -14.69
C LEU A 313 -8.40 14.64 -14.42
N LEU A 314 -8.25 13.71 -13.48
CA LEU A 314 -9.28 12.74 -13.11
C LEU A 314 -10.51 13.41 -12.52
N VAL A 315 -10.35 14.35 -11.60
CA VAL A 315 -11.48 15.13 -11.04
C VAL A 315 -12.19 15.93 -12.13
N LYS A 316 -11.45 16.52 -13.06
CA LYS A 316 -12.04 17.20 -14.22
C LYS A 316 -12.86 16.23 -15.08
N HIS A 317 -12.36 15.02 -15.34
CA HIS A 317 -13.08 14.00 -16.12
C HIS A 317 -14.36 13.55 -15.40
N ALA A 318 -14.30 13.30 -14.09
CA ALA A 318 -15.47 12.94 -13.29
C ALA A 318 -16.55 14.04 -13.33
N ASN A 319 -16.15 15.30 -13.18
CA ASN A 319 -17.05 16.45 -13.31
C ASN A 319 -17.66 16.61 -14.72
N LEU A 320 -16.90 16.29 -15.77
CA LEU A 320 -17.41 16.30 -17.15
C LEU A 320 -18.38 15.15 -17.42
N ALA A 321 -18.20 14.01 -16.75
CA ALA A 321 -19.08 12.84 -16.85
C ALA A 321 -20.39 12.98 -16.05
N GLY A 322 -20.55 14.05 -15.28
CA GLY A 322 -21.76 14.34 -14.50
C GLY A 322 -21.46 14.97 -13.15
N GLY A 323 -20.40 14.54 -12.46
CA GLY A 323 -20.05 15.02 -11.12
C GLY A 323 -21.20 14.82 -10.14
N GLU A 324 -21.81 13.63 -10.14
CA GLU A 324 -23.06 13.35 -9.40
C GLU A 324 -22.84 13.34 -7.88
N ASP A 325 -21.59 13.05 -7.44
CA ASP A 325 -21.21 13.01 -6.02
C ASP A 325 -19.94 13.80 -5.73
N ASN A 326 -19.53 13.85 -4.46
CA ASN A 326 -18.25 14.36 -4.00
C ASN A 326 -17.13 13.51 -4.59
N ILE A 327 -16.02 14.13 -4.99
CA ILE A 327 -14.93 13.47 -5.71
C ILE A 327 -13.64 13.69 -4.95
N SER A 328 -13.14 12.65 -4.29
CA SER A 328 -11.87 12.70 -3.59
C SER A 328 -10.87 11.67 -4.13
N ILE A 329 -9.64 12.10 -4.31
CA ILE A 329 -8.56 11.26 -4.84
C ILE A 329 -7.21 11.61 -4.22
N VAL A 330 -6.42 10.59 -3.96
CA VAL A 330 -4.98 10.65 -3.66
C VAL A 330 -4.25 9.75 -4.62
N ILE A 331 -3.19 10.25 -5.26
CA ILE A 331 -2.27 9.46 -6.08
C ILE A 331 -0.87 9.56 -5.48
N VAL A 332 -0.20 8.42 -5.34
CA VAL A 332 1.16 8.34 -4.79
C VAL A 332 2.06 7.64 -5.78
N ALA A 333 3.03 8.34 -6.32
CA ALA A 333 4.08 7.76 -7.14
C ALA A 333 5.23 7.27 -6.26
N VAL A 334 5.66 6.02 -6.48
CA VAL A 334 6.81 5.40 -5.84
C VAL A 334 8.01 5.57 -6.76
N ALA A 335 8.94 6.44 -6.42
CA ALA A 335 10.14 6.72 -7.22
C ALA A 335 11.38 6.14 -6.55
N ALA A 336 12.40 5.78 -7.32
CA ALA A 336 13.74 5.56 -6.79
C ALA A 336 14.35 6.91 -6.37
N LEU A 337 15.15 6.90 -5.27
CA LEU A 337 15.93 8.06 -4.82
C LEU A 337 17.08 8.36 -5.77
#